data_187744b966eb98931b4c1d04a26a7649
#
_entry.id   187744b966eb98931b4c1d04a26a7649
#
_cell.length_a   1.000
_cell.length_b   1.000
_cell.length_c   1.000
_cell.angle_alpha   90.00
_cell.angle_beta   90.00
_cell.angle_gamma   90.00
#
_symmetry.space_group_name_H-M   'P 1'
#
loop_
_entity.id
_entity.type
_entity.pdbx_description
1 polymer ?
#
loop_
_entity_poly.entity_id
_entity_poly.type
_entity_poly.pdbx_seq_one_letter_code
_entity_poly.pdbx_strand_id
1 'polypeptide(L)'
;MDIDLPYLLFWAVAVSGLIIITDILFLKSRREKAAMIGLLAEERTSKNEKTSVAQPKLVEYAYSFFPVLLLVFVLRGFVAEPYQIPSESMVPTLEVGDFILVSKYAYGLRMPVLGTKLLNVDKPKRGEMMVFVPPHDPRYFIKRVVGVPGDRIRYASKSLFVNGERLPYQFVKEFRDPRFGIKVMEYEERLGAVSHLVHKSPGYEPTQEWIVGEGEYLMTVSYTHLRAHETP
;
A
#
# COMPACT_ATOMS: atom_id res chain seq x y z
N MET A 1 -6.30 -0.52 -19.54
CA MET A 1 -5.96 -1.88 -19.08
C MET A 1 -4.85 -1.67 -18.06
N ASP A 2 -5.25 -1.50 -16.81
CA ASP A 2 -4.25 -1.27 -15.74
C ASP A 2 -3.55 -2.62 -15.49
N ILE A 3 -2.28 -2.67 -15.85
CA ILE A 3 -1.45 -3.85 -15.61
C ILE A 3 -1.27 -3.93 -14.09
N ASP A 4 -1.82 -4.96 -13.48
CA ASP A 4 -1.61 -5.25 -12.06
C ASP A 4 -0.13 -5.62 -11.85
N LEU A 5 0.68 -4.61 -11.52
CA LEU A 5 2.13 -4.75 -11.39
C LEU A 5 2.54 -5.78 -10.31
N PRO A 6 1.89 -5.88 -9.14
CA PRO A 6 2.11 -6.97 -8.19
C PRO A 6 1.93 -8.36 -8.80
N TYR A 7 0.90 -8.54 -9.61
CA TYR A 7 0.63 -9.80 -10.29
C TYR A 7 1.70 -10.15 -11.33
N LEU A 8 2.14 -9.16 -12.10
CA LEU A 8 3.21 -9.33 -13.10
C LEU A 8 4.55 -9.67 -12.42
N LEU A 9 4.90 -8.98 -11.32
CA LEU A 9 6.10 -9.28 -10.54
C LEU A 9 6.07 -10.69 -9.93
N PHE A 10 4.92 -11.12 -9.43
CA PHE A 10 4.75 -12.48 -8.92
C PHE A 10 5.10 -13.52 -9.97
N TRP A 11 4.54 -13.40 -11.17
CA TRP A 11 4.82 -14.34 -12.26
C TRP A 11 6.25 -14.26 -12.75
N ALA A 12 6.84 -13.06 -12.82
CA ALA A 12 8.25 -12.90 -13.19
C ALA A 12 9.19 -13.61 -12.22
N VAL A 13 8.94 -13.48 -10.90
CA VAL A 13 9.69 -14.20 -9.86
C VAL A 13 9.44 -15.69 -9.92
N ALA A 14 8.19 -16.13 -10.08
CA ALA A 14 7.84 -17.55 -10.14
C ALA A 14 8.49 -18.25 -11.35
N VAL A 15 8.41 -17.66 -12.53
CA VAL A 15 8.99 -18.22 -13.75
C VAL A 15 10.52 -18.24 -13.68
N SER A 16 11.15 -17.13 -13.30
CA SER A 16 12.62 -17.09 -13.17
C SER A 16 13.13 -18.05 -12.08
N GLY A 17 12.43 -18.14 -10.95
CA GLY A 17 12.74 -19.10 -9.89
C GLY A 17 12.59 -20.56 -10.36
N LEU A 18 11.54 -20.87 -11.14
CA LEU A 18 11.34 -22.22 -11.71
C LEU A 18 12.47 -22.58 -12.68
N ILE A 19 12.91 -21.64 -13.52
CA ILE A 19 14.04 -21.86 -14.43
C ILE A 19 15.31 -22.17 -13.63
N ILE A 20 15.60 -21.41 -12.57
CA ILE A 20 16.76 -21.63 -11.70
C ILE A 20 16.69 -22.98 -11.01
N ILE A 21 15.53 -23.34 -10.44
CA ILE A 21 15.34 -24.62 -9.75
C ILE A 21 15.53 -25.79 -10.73
N THR A 22 14.94 -25.71 -11.93
CA THR A 22 15.09 -26.75 -12.96
C THR A 22 16.54 -26.86 -13.43
N ASP A 23 17.23 -25.73 -13.54
CA ASP A 23 18.66 -25.73 -13.89
C ASP A 23 19.51 -26.44 -12.80
N ILE A 24 19.30 -26.08 -11.55
CA ILE A 24 20.06 -26.66 -10.43
C ILE A 24 19.82 -28.17 -10.33
N LEU A 25 18.55 -28.61 -10.45
CA LEU A 25 18.17 -30.01 -10.24
C LEU A 25 18.56 -30.93 -11.40
N PHE A 26 18.45 -30.46 -12.64
CA PHE A 26 18.55 -31.33 -13.82
C PHE A 26 19.65 -30.95 -14.79
N LEU A 27 19.89 -29.67 -15.05
CA LEU A 27 20.74 -29.23 -16.14
C LEU A 27 22.19 -28.97 -15.70
N LYS A 28 22.40 -28.40 -14.50
CA LYS A 28 23.72 -28.08 -13.97
C LYS A 28 24.61 -29.32 -13.88
N SER A 29 24.11 -30.39 -13.24
CA SER A 29 24.86 -31.66 -13.09
C SER A 29 25.20 -32.32 -14.43
N ARG A 30 24.30 -32.24 -15.43
CA ARG A 30 24.56 -32.76 -16.76
C ARG A 30 25.62 -31.94 -17.49
N ARG A 31 25.59 -30.61 -17.38
CA ARG A 31 26.59 -29.71 -17.98
C ARG A 31 27.97 -29.90 -17.36
N GLU A 32 28.05 -30.02 -16.03
CA GLU A 32 29.32 -30.25 -15.33
C GLU A 32 29.95 -31.58 -15.75
N LYS A 33 29.16 -32.65 -15.86
CA LYS A 33 29.63 -33.94 -16.34
C LYS A 33 30.08 -33.89 -17.80
N ALA A 34 29.32 -33.20 -18.65
CA ALA A 34 29.70 -33.04 -20.06
C ALA A 34 30.98 -32.22 -20.20
N ALA A 35 31.17 -31.17 -19.40
CA ALA A 35 32.40 -30.37 -19.36
C ALA A 35 33.58 -31.21 -18.91
N MET A 36 33.41 -32.02 -17.84
CA MET A 36 34.47 -32.89 -17.37
C MET A 36 34.90 -33.95 -18.38
N ILE A 37 33.93 -34.53 -19.10
CA ILE A 37 34.23 -35.48 -20.20
C ILE A 37 34.95 -34.74 -21.34
N GLY A 38 34.55 -33.52 -21.69
CA GLY A 38 35.22 -32.67 -22.67
C GLY A 38 36.65 -32.39 -22.33
N LEU A 39 36.93 -31.98 -21.09
CA LEU A 39 38.29 -31.70 -20.57
C LEU A 39 39.19 -32.95 -20.62
N LEU A 40 38.66 -34.12 -20.26
CA LEU A 40 39.41 -35.40 -20.36
C LEU A 40 39.69 -35.82 -21.79
N ALA A 41 38.84 -35.41 -22.75
CA ALA A 41 39.06 -35.62 -24.17
C ALA A 41 40.08 -34.64 -24.79
N GLU A 42 40.09 -33.39 -24.33
CA GLU A 42 41.02 -32.34 -24.77
C GLU A 42 42.48 -32.54 -24.27
N GLU A 43 42.65 -33.17 -23.11
CA GLU A 43 44.00 -33.53 -22.60
C GLU A 43 44.74 -34.47 -23.56
N ARG A 44 44.04 -35.11 -24.52
CA ARG A 44 44.59 -35.90 -25.60
C ARG A 44 44.91 -35.09 -26.86
N THR A 45 44.47 -33.85 -26.97
CA THR A 45 44.66 -33.02 -28.16
C THR A 45 45.05 -31.60 -27.74
N SER A 46 46.35 -31.32 -27.89
CA SER A 46 46.95 -30.02 -27.55
C SER A 46 46.28 -28.87 -28.31
N LYS A 47 45.28 -28.21 -27.68
CA LYS A 47 44.83 -26.88 -28.07
C LYS A 47 44.23 -26.13 -26.84
N ASN A 48 44.90 -25.05 -26.49
CA ASN A 48 44.56 -24.11 -25.40
C ASN A 48 43.31 -23.29 -25.74
N GLU A 49 42.13 -23.84 -25.68
CA GLU A 49 40.91 -23.05 -25.60
C GLU A 49 40.13 -23.49 -24.37
N LYS A 50 39.96 -22.57 -23.41
CA LYS A 50 39.12 -22.78 -22.25
C LYS A 50 37.66 -22.93 -22.76
N THR A 51 37.19 -24.16 -22.88
CA THR A 51 35.82 -24.46 -23.21
C THR A 51 34.93 -24.06 -22.04
N SER A 52 34.53 -22.80 -22.00
CA SER A 52 33.50 -22.35 -21.08
C SER A 52 32.20 -23.02 -21.51
N VAL A 53 31.62 -23.83 -20.63
CA VAL A 53 30.32 -24.47 -20.89
C VAL A 53 29.29 -23.37 -21.04
N ALA A 54 28.88 -23.09 -22.28
CA ALA A 54 27.91 -22.06 -22.59
C ALA A 54 26.58 -22.36 -21.88
N GLN A 55 26.20 -21.52 -20.94
CA GLN A 55 24.88 -21.60 -20.33
C GLN A 55 23.83 -21.13 -21.34
N PRO A 56 22.63 -21.75 -21.37
CA PRO A 56 21.54 -21.23 -22.16
C PRO A 56 21.24 -19.79 -21.71
N LYS A 57 21.08 -18.88 -22.66
CA LYS A 57 20.85 -17.44 -22.37
C LYS A 57 19.66 -17.22 -21.42
N LEU A 58 18.60 -18.02 -21.50
CA LEU A 58 17.46 -17.97 -20.60
C LEU A 58 17.85 -18.23 -19.14
N VAL A 59 18.75 -19.17 -18.89
CA VAL A 59 19.24 -19.49 -17.55
C VAL A 59 20.10 -18.34 -17.02
N GLU A 60 20.99 -17.80 -17.85
CA GLU A 60 21.83 -16.65 -17.51
C GLU A 60 20.99 -15.44 -17.12
N TYR A 61 19.96 -15.11 -17.92
CA TYR A 61 19.02 -14.03 -17.58
C TYR A 61 18.23 -14.31 -16.29
N ALA A 62 17.78 -15.56 -16.10
CA ALA A 62 17.07 -15.93 -14.87
C ALA A 62 17.93 -15.70 -13.65
N TYR A 63 19.19 -16.13 -13.64
CA TYR A 63 20.13 -15.90 -12.52
C TYR A 63 20.44 -14.41 -12.31
N SER A 64 20.55 -13.63 -13.37
CA SER A 64 20.88 -12.20 -13.29
C SER A 64 19.69 -11.36 -12.77
N PHE A 65 18.48 -11.63 -13.22
CA PHE A 65 17.31 -10.81 -12.88
C PHE A 65 16.56 -11.29 -11.64
N PHE A 66 16.59 -12.59 -11.31
CA PHE A 66 15.85 -13.15 -10.18
C PHE A 66 16.10 -12.43 -8.85
N PRO A 67 17.35 -12.12 -8.43
CA PRO A 67 17.58 -11.45 -7.14
C PRO A 67 16.94 -10.06 -7.08
N VAL A 68 17.00 -9.32 -8.18
CA VAL A 68 16.42 -7.98 -8.27
C VAL A 68 14.89 -8.04 -8.29
N LEU A 69 14.33 -8.95 -9.09
CA LEU A 69 12.88 -9.17 -9.16
C LEU A 69 12.33 -9.62 -7.80
N LEU A 70 13.02 -10.54 -7.13
CA LEU A 70 12.64 -11.00 -5.79
C LEU A 70 12.71 -9.88 -4.77
N LEU A 71 13.77 -9.06 -4.78
CA LEU A 71 13.88 -7.90 -3.89
C LEU A 71 12.73 -6.92 -4.09
N VAL A 72 12.46 -6.54 -5.34
CA VAL A 72 11.37 -5.61 -5.67
C VAL A 72 10.00 -6.21 -5.29
N PHE A 73 9.79 -7.50 -5.54
CA PHE A 73 8.57 -8.21 -5.16
C PHE A 73 8.36 -8.21 -3.65
N VAL A 74 9.41 -8.49 -2.86
CA VAL A 74 9.33 -8.48 -1.39
C VAL A 74 9.08 -7.08 -0.87
N LEU A 75 9.82 -6.07 -1.34
CA LEU A 75 9.64 -4.70 -0.91
C LEU A 75 8.23 -4.19 -1.21
N ARG A 76 7.77 -4.35 -2.45
CA ARG A 76 6.45 -3.87 -2.88
C ARG A 76 5.30 -4.72 -2.35
N GLY A 77 5.52 -6.02 -2.19
CA GLY A 77 4.51 -6.96 -1.70
C GLY A 77 4.24 -6.85 -0.20
N PHE A 78 5.27 -6.65 0.61
CA PHE A 78 5.18 -6.76 2.07
C PHE A 78 5.57 -5.50 2.83
N VAL A 79 6.42 -4.64 2.27
CA VAL A 79 6.97 -3.50 3.02
C VAL A 79 6.22 -2.22 2.71
N ALA A 80 6.28 -1.75 1.47
CA ALA A 80 5.72 -0.45 1.14
C ALA A 80 5.29 -0.36 -0.32
N GLU A 81 4.24 0.42 -0.55
CA GLU A 81 3.69 0.67 -1.88
C GLU A 81 3.48 2.16 -2.10
N PRO A 82 4.04 2.73 -3.20
CA PRO A 82 3.82 4.12 -3.55
C PRO A 82 2.44 4.29 -4.18
N TYR A 83 1.71 5.33 -3.74
CA TYR A 83 0.46 5.78 -4.32
C TYR A 83 0.53 7.26 -4.65
N GLN A 84 -0.15 7.67 -5.70
CA GLN A 84 -0.39 9.07 -6.00
C GLN A 84 -1.80 9.44 -5.56
N ILE A 85 -1.96 10.60 -4.91
CA ILE A 85 -3.25 11.08 -4.40
C ILE A 85 -4.10 11.56 -5.57
N PRO A 86 -5.25 10.91 -5.87
CA PRO A 86 -6.09 11.28 -7.01
C PRO A 86 -7.17 12.27 -6.67
N SER A 87 -7.43 12.56 -5.39
CA SER A 87 -8.60 13.35 -4.96
C SER A 87 -8.30 14.26 -3.78
N GLU A 88 -9.09 15.30 -3.65
CA GLU A 88 -8.96 16.34 -2.62
C GLU A 88 -9.54 15.95 -1.25
N SER A 89 -9.98 14.72 -1.08
CA SER A 89 -10.69 14.30 0.14
C SER A 89 -9.85 14.38 1.42
N MET A 90 -8.54 14.51 1.31
CA MET A 90 -7.61 14.63 2.43
C MET A 90 -6.93 16.00 2.51
N VAL A 91 -7.36 16.98 1.72
CA VAL A 91 -6.90 18.39 1.82
C VAL A 91 -7.33 18.97 3.18
N PRO A 92 -6.46 19.72 3.87
CA PRO A 92 -5.14 20.21 3.44
C PRO A 92 -3.98 19.26 3.78
N THR A 93 -4.23 18.10 4.37
CA THR A 93 -3.16 17.19 4.81
C THR A 93 -2.42 16.56 3.63
N LEU A 94 -3.17 16.21 2.58
CA LEU A 94 -2.64 15.65 1.32
C LEU A 94 -3.28 16.37 0.16
N GLU A 95 -2.47 16.79 -0.80
CA GLU A 95 -2.93 17.47 -2.03
C GLU A 95 -3.01 16.48 -3.21
N VAL A 96 -3.81 16.87 -4.21
CA VAL A 96 -3.90 16.08 -5.45
C VAL A 96 -2.56 16.11 -6.18
N GLY A 97 -2.05 14.92 -6.51
CA GLY A 97 -0.74 14.76 -7.15
C GLY A 97 0.38 14.39 -6.20
N ASP A 98 0.20 14.52 -4.89
CA ASP A 98 1.19 14.08 -3.91
C ASP A 98 1.47 12.59 -4.03
N PHE A 99 2.73 12.22 -3.80
CA PHE A 99 3.14 10.82 -3.67
C PHE A 99 3.27 10.44 -2.20
N ILE A 100 2.62 9.35 -1.84
CA ILE A 100 2.71 8.77 -0.50
C ILE A 100 3.29 7.37 -0.57
N LEU A 101 3.93 6.95 0.51
CA LEU A 101 4.41 5.59 0.69
C LEU A 101 3.58 4.91 1.77
N VAL A 102 2.82 3.89 1.38
CA VAL A 102 1.92 3.17 2.27
C VAL A 102 2.63 1.96 2.86
N SER A 103 2.69 1.89 4.20
CA SER A 103 3.24 0.75 4.93
C SER A 103 2.26 -0.43 4.89
N LYS A 104 2.65 -1.54 4.25
CA LYS A 104 1.77 -2.72 4.10
C LYS A 104 1.77 -3.64 5.33
N TYR A 105 2.74 -3.49 6.20
CA TYR A 105 2.90 -4.32 7.42
C TYR A 105 2.26 -3.69 8.68
N ALA A 106 1.79 -2.44 8.62
CA ALA A 106 1.32 -1.71 9.80
C ALA A 106 0.23 -2.44 10.59
N TYR A 107 -0.75 -3.03 9.91
CA TYR A 107 -1.88 -3.73 10.55
C TYR A 107 -1.84 -5.25 10.36
N GLY A 108 -0.87 -5.75 9.63
CA GLY A 108 -0.68 -7.18 9.40
C GLY A 108 -0.05 -7.48 8.05
N LEU A 109 0.61 -8.62 7.96
CA LEU A 109 1.16 -9.11 6.71
C LEU A 109 0.09 -9.85 5.92
N ARG A 110 -0.10 -9.45 4.68
CA ARG A 110 -0.97 -10.13 3.72
C ARG A 110 -0.14 -10.71 2.58
N MET A 111 -0.51 -11.89 2.11
CA MET A 111 0.14 -12.50 0.94
C MET A 111 -0.13 -11.62 -0.29
N PRO A 112 0.91 -11.16 -0.99
CA PRO A 112 0.71 -10.49 -2.27
C PRO A 112 -0.09 -11.38 -3.23
N VAL A 113 -0.93 -10.77 -4.08
CA VAL A 113 -1.79 -11.47 -5.06
C VAL A 113 -2.98 -12.22 -4.44
N LEU A 114 -2.78 -13.03 -3.40
CA LEU A 114 -3.85 -13.83 -2.78
C LEU A 114 -4.65 -13.06 -1.74
N GLY A 115 -4.11 -11.95 -1.21
CA GLY A 115 -4.75 -11.14 -0.17
C GLY A 115 -4.92 -11.82 1.18
N THR A 116 -4.54 -13.09 1.30
CA THR A 116 -4.68 -13.87 2.55
C THR A 116 -3.83 -13.27 3.66
N LYS A 117 -4.43 -13.03 4.81
CA LYS A 117 -3.76 -12.48 5.98
C LYS A 117 -2.90 -13.55 6.64
N LEU A 118 -1.59 -13.29 6.72
CA LEU A 118 -0.60 -14.19 7.32
C LEU A 118 -0.41 -13.92 8.81
N LEU A 119 -0.32 -12.65 9.19
CA LEU A 119 -0.05 -12.23 10.56
C LEU A 119 -0.87 -10.98 10.89
N ASN A 120 -1.36 -10.90 12.14
CA ASN A 120 -1.89 -9.69 12.72
C ASN A 120 -0.77 -8.97 13.45
N VAL A 121 -0.53 -7.69 13.16
CA VAL A 121 0.52 -6.89 13.81
C VAL A 121 -0.10 -5.90 14.78
N ASP A 122 -0.98 -5.01 14.31
CA ASP A 122 -1.65 -4.00 15.13
C ASP A 122 -3.07 -3.74 14.60
N LYS A 123 -3.81 -2.90 15.30
CA LYS A 123 -5.14 -2.43 14.88
C LYS A 123 -5.07 -0.93 14.56
N PRO A 124 -5.86 -0.45 13.59
CA PRO A 124 -5.94 0.97 13.29
C PRO A 124 -6.33 1.78 14.52
N LYS A 125 -5.62 2.88 14.74
CA LYS A 125 -5.84 3.79 15.86
C LYS A 125 -6.50 5.07 15.38
N ARG A 126 -7.24 5.71 16.30
CA ARG A 126 -7.89 6.99 16.02
C ARG A 126 -6.86 8.05 15.64
N GLY A 127 -7.11 8.77 14.56
CA GLY A 127 -6.20 9.77 14.01
C GLY A 127 -5.30 9.26 12.88
N GLU A 128 -5.09 7.96 12.75
CA GLU A 128 -4.25 7.39 11.69
C GLU A 128 -4.92 7.52 10.31
N MET A 129 -4.10 7.67 9.27
CA MET A 129 -4.55 7.62 7.89
C MET A 129 -4.41 6.19 7.36
N MET A 130 -5.47 5.70 6.73
CA MET A 130 -5.49 4.37 6.13
C MET A 130 -5.78 4.44 4.64
N VAL A 131 -5.12 3.54 3.91
CA VAL A 131 -5.50 3.18 2.53
C VAL A 131 -6.25 1.86 2.60
N PHE A 132 -7.45 1.83 2.04
CA PHE A 132 -8.32 0.65 2.07
C PHE A 132 -9.23 0.61 0.83
N VAL A 133 -9.82 -0.54 0.58
CA VAL A 133 -10.83 -0.74 -0.46
C VAL A 133 -12.17 -0.92 0.25
N PRO A 134 -13.14 0.01 0.06
CA PRO A 134 -14.45 -0.11 0.69
C PRO A 134 -15.27 -1.21 0.00
N PRO A 135 -16.26 -1.82 0.71
CA PRO A 135 -17.05 -2.95 0.18
C PRO A 135 -17.84 -2.63 -1.08
N HIS A 136 -18.22 -1.37 -1.26
CA HIS A 136 -19.09 -0.92 -2.35
C HIS A 136 -18.36 -0.33 -3.56
N ASP A 137 -17.01 -0.16 -3.47
CA ASP A 137 -16.20 0.44 -4.54
C ASP A 137 -14.82 -0.25 -4.60
N PRO A 138 -14.42 -0.81 -5.76
CA PRO A 138 -13.15 -1.56 -5.89
C PRO A 138 -11.91 -0.66 -5.89
N ARG A 139 -12.06 0.67 -5.80
CA ARG A 139 -10.96 1.62 -5.81
C ARG A 139 -10.33 1.76 -4.42
N TYR A 140 -9.06 2.12 -4.39
CA TYR A 140 -8.38 2.49 -3.16
C TYR A 140 -8.82 3.85 -2.66
N PHE A 141 -9.18 3.91 -1.39
CA PHE A 141 -9.50 5.15 -0.68
C PHE A 141 -8.45 5.42 0.37
N ILE A 142 -8.11 6.70 0.57
CA ILE A 142 -7.33 7.16 1.71
C ILE A 142 -8.21 8.02 2.59
N LYS A 143 -8.33 7.68 3.87
CA LYS A 143 -9.15 8.38 4.85
C LYS A 143 -8.50 8.33 6.22
N ARG A 144 -8.98 9.20 7.13
CA ARG A 144 -8.55 9.22 8.52
C ARG A 144 -9.51 8.42 9.39
N VAL A 145 -8.96 7.59 10.27
CA VAL A 145 -9.73 6.85 11.28
C VAL A 145 -10.22 7.83 12.34
N VAL A 146 -11.52 7.97 12.48
CA VAL A 146 -12.16 8.82 13.49
C VAL A 146 -12.74 7.98 14.62
N GLY A 147 -13.40 6.88 14.28
CA GLY A 147 -14.00 5.96 15.24
C GLY A 147 -13.36 4.58 15.17
N VAL A 148 -13.13 3.99 16.33
CA VAL A 148 -12.67 2.60 16.50
C VAL A 148 -13.80 1.76 17.11
N PRO A 149 -13.75 0.42 17.08
CA PRO A 149 -14.78 -0.44 17.64
C PRO A 149 -15.22 -0.03 19.04
N GLY A 150 -16.55 0.10 19.23
CA GLY A 150 -17.18 0.53 20.49
C GLY A 150 -17.38 2.03 20.63
N ASP A 151 -16.87 2.86 19.73
CA ASP A 151 -17.07 4.30 19.79
C ASP A 151 -18.49 4.73 19.36
N ARG A 152 -18.97 5.78 19.99
CA ARG A 152 -20.14 6.56 19.55
C ARG A 152 -19.63 7.88 18.97
N ILE A 153 -19.77 8.05 17.67
CA ILE A 153 -19.33 9.24 16.94
C ILE A 153 -20.56 10.06 16.56
N ARG A 154 -20.53 11.35 16.87
CA ARG A 154 -21.58 12.29 16.48
C ARG A 154 -20.95 13.49 15.78
N TYR A 155 -21.49 13.84 14.66
CA TYR A 155 -21.19 15.07 13.94
C TYR A 155 -22.36 16.03 14.06
N ALA A 156 -22.14 17.19 14.64
CA ALA A 156 -23.17 18.21 14.82
C ALA A 156 -22.56 19.60 14.79
N SER A 157 -23.24 20.54 14.14
CA SER A 157 -22.78 21.95 14.05
C SER A 157 -21.32 22.06 13.62
N LYS A 158 -20.91 21.29 12.62
CA LYS A 158 -19.53 21.24 12.10
C LYS A 158 -18.45 20.87 13.13
N SER A 159 -18.87 20.17 14.14
CA SER A 159 -17.97 19.67 15.21
C SER A 159 -18.15 18.17 15.36
N LEU A 160 -17.05 17.50 15.59
CA LEU A 160 -17.01 16.08 15.83
C LEU A 160 -17.03 15.81 17.34
N PHE A 161 -17.81 14.83 17.74
CA PHE A 161 -17.91 14.35 19.11
C PHE A 161 -17.56 12.87 19.13
N VAL A 162 -16.71 12.47 20.05
CA VAL A 162 -16.33 11.08 20.28
C VAL A 162 -16.73 10.71 21.70
N ASN A 163 -17.61 9.71 21.83
CA ASN A 163 -18.12 9.25 23.13
C ASN A 163 -18.72 10.37 23.99
N GLY A 164 -19.37 11.33 23.35
CA GLY A 164 -20.01 12.49 23.99
C GLY A 164 -19.10 13.70 24.18
N GLU A 165 -17.79 13.56 24.05
CA GLU A 165 -16.84 14.66 24.17
C GLU A 165 -16.61 15.33 22.82
N ARG A 166 -16.70 16.67 22.79
CA ARG A 166 -16.37 17.45 21.60
C ARG A 166 -14.88 17.47 21.37
N LEU A 167 -14.45 17.19 20.14
CA LEU A 167 -13.03 17.32 19.81
C LEU A 167 -12.59 18.78 19.92
N PRO A 168 -11.46 19.04 20.59
CA PRO A 168 -10.90 20.37 20.66
C PRO A 168 -10.38 20.78 19.27
N TYR A 169 -10.67 22.02 18.88
CA TYR A 169 -10.15 22.60 17.68
C TYR A 169 -9.79 24.07 17.86
N GLN A 170 -8.78 24.51 17.11
CA GLN A 170 -8.26 25.88 17.15
C GLN A 170 -8.36 26.51 15.76
N PHE A 171 -8.85 27.75 15.69
CA PHE A 171 -8.86 28.50 14.44
C PHE A 171 -7.43 28.82 13.99
N VAL A 172 -7.11 28.55 12.72
CA VAL A 172 -5.80 28.83 12.13
C VAL A 172 -5.88 30.04 11.23
N LYS A 173 -6.70 29.96 10.18
CA LYS A 173 -6.86 31.05 9.21
C LYS A 173 -8.18 30.96 8.45
N GLU A 174 -8.50 32.03 7.76
CA GLU A 174 -9.60 32.11 6.82
C GLU A 174 -9.05 32.43 5.42
N PHE A 175 -9.60 31.78 4.42
CA PHE A 175 -9.26 32.05 3.04
C PHE A 175 -10.46 31.83 2.12
N ARG A 176 -10.35 32.26 0.88
CA ARG A 176 -11.36 32.01 -0.13
C ARG A 176 -10.86 30.91 -1.06
N ASP A 177 -11.63 29.83 -1.19
CA ASP A 177 -11.28 28.75 -2.13
C ASP A 177 -11.20 29.32 -3.55
N PRO A 178 -10.05 29.25 -4.22
CA PRO A 178 -9.88 29.88 -5.54
C PRO A 178 -10.75 29.24 -6.64
N ARG A 179 -11.23 28.02 -6.45
CA ARG A 179 -12.02 27.28 -7.43
C ARG A 179 -13.50 27.61 -7.34
N PHE A 180 -14.03 27.76 -6.13
CA PHE A 180 -15.46 27.99 -5.90
C PHE A 180 -15.76 29.40 -5.39
N GLY A 181 -14.74 30.18 -5.05
CA GLY A 181 -14.92 31.52 -4.49
C GLY A 181 -15.58 31.57 -3.10
N ILE A 182 -15.77 30.39 -2.46
CA ILE A 182 -16.41 30.29 -1.16
C ILE A 182 -15.41 30.58 -0.03
N LYS A 183 -15.93 31.11 1.06
CA LYS A 183 -15.16 31.35 2.27
C LYS A 183 -14.91 30.03 2.99
N VAL A 184 -13.67 29.69 3.29
CA VAL A 184 -13.25 28.49 4.00
C VAL A 184 -12.48 28.89 5.26
N MET A 185 -12.81 28.28 6.36
CA MET A 185 -12.11 28.42 7.62
C MET A 185 -11.29 27.15 7.89
N GLU A 186 -10.01 27.33 8.13
CA GLU A 186 -9.10 26.25 8.50
C GLU A 186 -8.95 26.20 9.99
N TYR A 187 -9.10 25.01 10.53
CA TYR A 187 -8.93 24.74 11.96
C TYR A 187 -7.92 23.59 12.14
N GLU A 188 -7.15 23.66 13.23
CA GLU A 188 -6.42 22.52 13.73
C GLU A 188 -7.32 21.77 14.71
N GLU A 189 -7.64 20.53 14.42
CA GLU A 189 -8.47 19.65 15.24
C GLU A 189 -7.60 18.55 15.85
N ARG A 190 -7.81 18.28 17.15
CA ARG A 190 -7.06 17.26 17.86
C ARG A 190 -7.91 15.99 18.04
N LEU A 191 -7.48 14.92 17.40
CA LEU A 191 -8.12 13.61 17.45
C LEU A 191 -7.24 12.60 18.20
N GLY A 192 -7.46 12.48 19.51
CA GLY A 192 -6.58 11.71 20.39
C GLY A 192 -5.18 12.30 20.50
N ALA A 193 -4.18 11.55 20.09
CA ALA A 193 -2.78 11.99 20.08
C ALA A 193 -2.37 12.75 18.80
N VAL A 194 -3.23 12.80 17.80
CA VAL A 194 -2.93 13.37 16.48
C VAL A 194 -3.63 14.71 16.31
N SER A 195 -2.89 15.77 15.98
CA SER A 195 -3.44 17.04 15.49
C SER A 195 -3.44 17.03 13.96
N HIS A 196 -4.48 17.57 13.34
CA HIS A 196 -4.60 17.68 11.90
C HIS A 196 -5.44 18.89 11.50
N LEU A 197 -5.22 19.37 10.28
CA LEU A 197 -5.98 20.48 9.75
C LEU A 197 -7.29 20.00 9.13
N VAL A 198 -8.36 20.76 9.36
CA VAL A 198 -9.69 20.55 8.78
C VAL A 198 -10.22 21.84 8.19
N HIS A 199 -10.89 21.75 7.08
CA HIS A 199 -11.57 22.85 6.43
C HIS A 199 -13.07 22.84 6.73
N LYS A 200 -13.61 23.99 7.12
CA LYS A 200 -15.05 24.18 7.37
C LYS A 200 -15.55 25.32 6.48
N SER A 201 -16.49 25.01 5.60
CA SER A 201 -17.15 26.01 4.74
C SER A 201 -18.49 26.46 5.34
N PRO A 202 -19.03 27.64 5.03
CA PRO A 202 -20.39 28.03 5.41
C PRO A 202 -21.42 27.07 4.85
N GLY A 203 -22.54 26.93 5.54
CA GLY A 203 -23.66 26.08 5.13
C GLY A 203 -24.19 25.24 6.28
N TYR A 204 -25.38 24.71 6.13
CA TYR A 204 -26.00 23.79 7.09
C TYR A 204 -25.56 22.36 6.78
N GLU A 205 -25.20 21.63 7.83
CA GLU A 205 -24.93 20.21 7.76
C GLU A 205 -25.82 19.49 8.77
N PRO A 206 -26.50 18.40 8.35
CA PRO A 206 -27.35 17.65 9.28
C PRO A 206 -26.53 17.00 10.37
N THR A 207 -27.13 16.86 11.54
CA THR A 207 -26.54 16.06 12.61
C THR A 207 -26.57 14.61 12.22
N GLN A 208 -25.45 13.93 12.38
CA GLN A 208 -25.33 12.49 12.10
C GLN A 208 -24.68 11.81 13.31
N GLU A 209 -25.05 10.57 13.55
CA GLU A 209 -24.53 9.77 14.64
C GLU A 209 -24.29 8.33 14.18
N TRP A 210 -23.18 7.76 14.61
CA TRP A 210 -22.77 6.39 14.31
C TRP A 210 -22.29 5.69 15.56
N ILE A 211 -22.60 4.41 15.67
CA ILE A 211 -22.02 3.49 16.65
C ILE A 211 -21.12 2.57 15.85
N VAL A 212 -19.84 2.55 16.19
CA VAL A 212 -18.84 1.73 15.49
C VAL A 212 -18.88 0.31 16.04
N GLY A 213 -19.29 -0.63 15.20
CA GLY A 213 -19.42 -2.05 15.53
C GLY A 213 -18.06 -2.75 15.72
N GLU A 214 -18.12 -4.00 16.17
CA GLU A 214 -16.95 -4.87 16.29
C GLU A 214 -16.33 -5.11 14.91
N GLY A 215 -15.03 -4.84 14.78
CA GLY A 215 -14.29 -4.99 13.52
C GLY A 215 -14.51 -3.87 12.51
N GLU A 216 -15.32 -2.87 12.82
CA GLU A 216 -15.58 -1.72 11.97
C GLU A 216 -14.75 -0.51 12.36
N TYR A 217 -14.53 0.38 11.41
CA TYR A 217 -13.84 1.66 11.61
C TYR A 217 -14.60 2.76 10.90
N LEU A 218 -14.88 3.86 11.61
CA LEU A 218 -15.46 5.03 10.98
C LEU A 218 -14.35 5.90 10.41
N MET A 219 -14.43 6.12 9.09
CA MET A 219 -13.48 6.93 8.34
C MET A 219 -14.09 8.27 7.97
N THR A 220 -13.27 9.32 8.00
CA THR A 220 -13.69 10.65 7.56
C THR A 220 -12.76 11.25 6.54
N VAL A 221 -13.27 12.22 5.82
CA VAL A 221 -12.54 13.13 4.95
C VAL A 221 -12.18 14.39 5.74
N SER A 222 -11.07 15.03 5.39
CA SER A 222 -10.69 16.31 5.98
C SER A 222 -11.58 17.48 5.53
N TYR A 223 -12.46 17.26 4.56
CA TYR A 223 -13.45 18.20 4.05
C TYR A 223 -14.87 17.85 4.54
N THR A 224 -15.75 18.81 4.62
CA THR A 224 -17.07 18.83 5.27
C THR A 224 -18.12 17.76 4.87
N HIS A 225 -17.75 16.65 4.28
CA HIS A 225 -18.70 15.56 4.01
C HIS A 225 -18.25 14.26 4.67
N LEU A 226 -18.85 13.98 5.83
CA LEU A 226 -18.75 12.66 6.46
C LEU A 226 -19.58 11.66 5.63
N ARG A 227 -18.89 10.71 5.00
CA ARG A 227 -19.51 9.45 4.59
C ARG A 227 -18.93 8.35 5.46
N ALA A 228 -19.80 7.70 6.22
CA ALA A 228 -19.43 6.47 6.91
C ALA A 228 -19.05 5.42 5.84
N HIS A 229 -17.85 4.92 5.92
CA HIS A 229 -17.40 3.77 5.15
C HIS A 229 -17.10 2.68 6.18
N GLU A 230 -17.91 1.67 6.18
CA GLU A 230 -17.68 0.44 6.91
C GLU A 230 -16.55 -0.30 6.21
N THR A 231 -15.51 -0.67 6.96
CA THR A 231 -14.47 -1.59 6.49
C THR A 231 -14.75 -2.96 7.06
N PRO A 232 -14.76 -4.02 6.24
CA PRO A 232 -14.91 -5.38 6.74
C PRO A 232 -13.68 -5.86 7.50
#